data_430017139f1512ef66f8a5e1f77dcf0f
#
_entry.id   430017139f1512ef66f8a5e1f77dcf0f
#
_cell.length_a   1.000
_cell.length_b   1.000
_cell.length_c   1.000
_cell.angle_alpha   90.00
_cell.angle_beta   90.00
_cell.angle_gamma   90.00
#
_symmetry.space_group_name_H-M   'P 1'
#
loop_
_entity.id
_entity.type
_entity.pdbx_description
1 polymer ?
#
loop_
_entity_poly.entity_id
_entity_poly.type
_entity_poly.pdbx_seq_one_letter_code
_entity_poly.pdbx_strand_id
1 'polypeptide(L)'
;MTKKNFLNNAILHHLSIRSPNPEDLSKFYCDALGMEQKAISHQKKSKWMCFGNDRRIIFSFGEKKKLDFAAFSLKDNYSLHDFKEIVLSNKLEIKDFETPFFEKGSFSVKDPDGNVLVFGLSDNKDGITYSSTFKNSIYGPLQHLTFKSKNVERFEKFYEEKLGFFVSDRVIKDNGDFATSFLTSNHEHHTIACFKADIVEIDHHSYETGEWNRIKDWCDSLEKKGIQLKWGPGRHGPGNNLFIFIEDPDTNWIEISAELEIIHDRKVRVWKHEPRTLNLWGPHSIMRS
;
A
#
# COMPACT_ATOMS: atom_id res chain seq x y z
N MET A 1 16.04 20.66 -14.10
CA MET A 1 16.83 19.73 -13.26
C MET A 1 15.98 18.49 -13.11
N THR A 2 16.43 17.35 -13.64
CA THR A 2 15.78 16.06 -13.40
C THR A 2 15.86 15.78 -11.90
N LYS A 3 14.72 15.72 -11.21
CA LYS A 3 14.65 15.28 -9.81
C LYS A 3 15.30 13.89 -9.73
N LYS A 4 16.34 13.73 -8.93
CA LYS A 4 16.99 12.42 -8.72
C LYS A 4 15.98 11.50 -8.02
N ASN A 5 15.67 10.38 -8.64
CA ASN A 5 14.92 9.31 -8.00
C ASN A 5 15.85 8.59 -7.01
N PHE A 6 15.75 8.94 -5.74
CA PHE A 6 16.56 8.32 -4.70
C PHE A 6 16.14 6.88 -4.42
N LEU A 7 14.86 6.57 -4.60
CA LEU A 7 14.28 5.25 -4.33
C LEU A 7 14.50 4.21 -5.43
N ASN A 8 15.03 4.64 -6.59
CA ASN A 8 15.46 3.75 -7.67
C ASN A 8 14.46 2.61 -7.99
N ASN A 9 13.19 2.96 -8.20
CA ASN A 9 12.09 2.04 -8.48
C ASN A 9 11.77 1.07 -7.33
N ALA A 10 11.86 1.52 -6.08
CA ALA A 10 11.40 0.73 -4.95
C ALA A 10 9.90 0.38 -5.09
N ILE A 11 9.55 -0.84 -4.72
CA ILE A 11 8.16 -1.32 -4.74
C ILE A 11 7.65 -1.46 -3.31
N LEU A 12 6.37 -1.21 -3.08
CA LEU A 12 5.70 -1.57 -1.85
C LEU A 12 5.61 -3.10 -1.77
N HIS A 13 6.33 -3.70 -0.82
CA HIS A 13 6.55 -5.14 -0.80
C HIS A 13 5.63 -5.86 0.18
N HIS A 14 5.52 -5.37 1.41
CA HIS A 14 4.63 -5.94 2.42
C HIS A 14 4.26 -4.91 3.49
N LEU A 15 3.19 -5.22 4.22
CA LEU A 15 2.69 -4.42 5.34
C LEU A 15 2.68 -5.26 6.60
N SER A 16 2.76 -4.59 7.75
CA SER A 16 2.35 -5.17 9.03
C SER A 16 1.24 -4.31 9.64
N ILE A 17 0.08 -4.94 9.86
CA ILE A 17 -1.12 -4.30 10.41
C ILE A 17 -1.46 -4.92 11.76
N ARG A 18 -1.92 -4.11 12.70
CA ARG A 18 -2.36 -4.59 14.01
C ARG A 18 -3.82 -5.04 13.97
N SER A 19 -4.07 -6.08 14.76
CA SER A 19 -5.39 -6.67 14.97
C SER A 19 -5.56 -7.11 16.43
N PRO A 20 -6.74 -6.97 17.02
CA PRO A 20 -7.03 -7.63 18.30
C PRO A 20 -7.07 -9.17 18.17
N ASN A 21 -7.32 -9.69 16.94
CA ASN A 21 -7.38 -11.11 16.62
C ASN A 21 -6.55 -11.44 15.36
N PRO A 22 -5.19 -11.40 15.42
CA PRO A 22 -4.34 -11.56 14.24
C PRO A 22 -4.53 -12.90 13.51
N GLU A 23 -4.84 -13.97 14.23
CA GLU A 23 -5.08 -15.29 13.64
C GLU A 23 -6.35 -15.31 12.79
N ASP A 24 -7.46 -14.80 13.32
CA ASP A 24 -8.72 -14.79 12.58
C ASP A 24 -8.67 -13.83 11.40
N LEU A 25 -7.99 -12.69 11.57
CA LEU A 25 -7.74 -11.78 10.45
C LEU A 25 -6.90 -12.44 9.36
N SER A 26 -5.84 -13.20 9.73
CA SER A 26 -5.03 -13.93 8.77
C SER A 26 -5.81 -14.99 8.00
N LYS A 27 -6.74 -15.70 8.67
CA LYS A 27 -7.65 -16.66 8.01
C LYS A 27 -8.53 -15.97 6.96
N PHE A 28 -9.08 -14.79 7.28
CA PHE A 28 -9.86 -14.01 6.31
C PHE A 28 -9.06 -13.69 5.05
N TYR A 29 -7.78 -13.26 5.18
CA TYR A 29 -6.94 -12.97 4.02
C TYR A 29 -6.60 -14.24 3.22
N CYS A 30 -6.42 -15.38 3.87
CA CYS A 30 -6.27 -16.66 3.18
C CYS A 30 -7.53 -17.01 2.36
N ASP A 31 -8.69 -16.89 2.97
CA ASP A 31 -9.95 -17.23 2.33
C ASP A 31 -10.34 -16.23 1.25
N ALA A 32 -10.27 -14.93 1.54
CA ALA A 32 -10.67 -13.87 0.62
C ALA A 32 -9.71 -13.74 -0.55
N LEU A 33 -8.40 -13.69 -0.28
CA LEU A 33 -7.38 -13.34 -1.27
C LEU A 33 -6.55 -14.53 -1.75
N GLY A 34 -6.85 -15.76 -1.30
CA GLY A 34 -6.12 -16.96 -1.73
C GLY A 34 -4.66 -16.96 -1.27
N MET A 35 -4.40 -16.53 -0.04
CA MET A 35 -3.07 -16.56 0.58
C MET A 35 -2.91 -17.80 1.47
N GLU A 36 -1.68 -18.10 1.85
CA GLU A 36 -1.34 -19.04 2.91
C GLU A 36 -0.93 -18.27 4.16
N GLN A 37 -1.13 -18.89 5.34
CA GLN A 37 -0.73 -18.26 6.60
C GLN A 37 0.31 -19.11 7.34
N LYS A 38 1.19 -18.42 8.08
CA LYS A 38 2.15 -19.03 8.98
C LYS A 38 2.32 -18.21 10.25
N ALA A 39 2.24 -18.87 11.42
CA ALA A 39 2.55 -18.21 12.68
C ALA A 39 4.06 -17.91 12.76
N ILE A 40 4.41 -16.66 13.09
CA ILE A 40 5.80 -16.23 13.31
C ILE A 40 6.15 -16.34 14.80
N SER A 41 5.18 -16.13 15.69
CA SER A 41 5.35 -16.20 17.14
C SER A 41 4.11 -16.79 17.79
N HIS A 42 4.32 -17.73 18.73
CA HIS A 42 3.25 -18.41 19.47
C HIS A 42 3.04 -17.89 20.89
N GLN A 43 3.70 -16.80 21.27
CA GLN A 43 3.53 -16.20 22.61
C GLN A 43 2.26 -15.31 22.68
N LYS A 44 1.93 -14.78 23.87
CA LYS A 44 0.76 -13.89 24.11
C LYS A 44 0.57 -12.72 23.12
N LYS A 45 1.59 -12.42 22.28
CA LYS A 45 1.55 -11.49 21.15
C LYS A 45 1.76 -12.28 19.86
N SER A 46 0.76 -13.04 19.46
CA SER A 46 0.81 -13.79 18.21
C SER A 46 1.05 -12.88 17.02
N LYS A 47 1.95 -13.29 16.13
CA LYS A 47 2.17 -12.68 14.82
C LYS A 47 1.93 -13.73 13.76
N TRP A 48 1.19 -13.36 12.74
CA TRP A 48 0.87 -14.20 11.61
C TRP A 48 1.31 -13.52 10.31
N MET A 49 2.02 -14.22 9.47
CA MET A 49 2.28 -13.77 8.11
C MET A 49 1.37 -14.49 7.12
N CYS A 50 0.84 -13.73 6.17
CA CYS A 50 0.10 -14.23 5.02
C CYS A 50 0.90 -13.93 3.76
N PHE A 51 0.97 -14.90 2.85
CA PHE A 51 1.74 -14.80 1.62
C PHE A 51 1.15 -15.67 0.52
N GLY A 52 1.51 -15.39 -0.72
CA GLY A 52 1.08 -16.14 -1.89
C GLY A 52 0.59 -15.21 -3.01
N ASN A 53 0.82 -15.63 -4.27
CA ASN A 53 0.48 -14.83 -5.48
C ASN A 53 1.08 -13.42 -5.46
N ASP A 54 2.30 -13.26 -4.96
CA ASP A 54 3.03 -12.01 -4.71
C ASP A 54 2.37 -11.08 -3.68
N ARG A 55 1.35 -11.53 -2.96
CA ARG A 55 0.81 -10.83 -1.80
C ARG A 55 1.59 -11.18 -0.55
N ARG A 56 1.88 -10.19 0.28
CA ARG A 56 2.58 -10.37 1.56
C ARG A 56 2.05 -9.39 2.58
N ILE A 57 1.59 -9.89 3.72
CA ILE A 57 1.12 -9.07 4.83
C ILE A 57 1.36 -9.78 6.16
N ILE A 58 1.62 -9.01 7.21
CA ILE A 58 1.82 -9.50 8.57
C ILE A 58 0.72 -8.92 9.46
N PHE A 59 0.15 -9.76 10.31
CA PHE A 59 -0.78 -9.33 11.35
C PHE A 59 -0.15 -9.51 12.72
N SER A 60 -0.15 -8.46 13.52
CA SER A 60 0.36 -8.44 14.88
C SER A 60 -0.72 -8.06 15.88
N PHE A 61 -0.60 -8.51 17.15
CA PHE A 61 -1.56 -8.16 18.18
C PHE A 61 -1.54 -6.65 18.48
N GLY A 62 -2.70 -6.02 18.52
CA GLY A 62 -2.85 -4.61 18.85
C GLY A 62 -4.21 -4.03 18.48
N GLU A 63 -4.31 -2.71 18.50
CA GLU A 63 -5.50 -1.99 18.06
C GLU A 63 -5.70 -2.10 16.56
N LYS A 64 -6.95 -2.27 16.12
CA LYS A 64 -7.29 -2.28 14.69
C LYS A 64 -7.03 -0.93 14.02
N LYS A 65 -6.91 -0.97 12.70
CA LYS A 65 -6.59 0.20 11.83
C LYS A 65 -5.23 0.86 12.14
N LYS A 66 -4.33 0.16 12.79
CA LYS A 66 -2.97 0.65 13.06
C LYS A 66 -1.96 -0.10 12.21
N LEU A 67 -1.13 0.67 11.54
CA LEU A 67 0.04 0.17 10.83
C LEU A 67 1.18 -0.05 11.83
N ASP A 68 1.80 -1.24 11.81
CA ASP A 68 3.08 -1.43 12.47
C ASP A 68 4.19 -0.86 11.59
N PHE A 69 4.18 -1.23 10.31
CA PHE A 69 5.09 -0.69 9.30
C PHE A 69 4.62 -0.97 7.87
N ALA A 70 5.13 -0.16 6.94
CA ALA A 70 5.07 -0.41 5.51
C ALA A 70 6.49 -0.64 4.98
N ALA A 71 6.70 -1.71 4.21
CA ALA A 71 8.02 -2.12 3.75
C ALA A 71 8.17 -1.95 2.25
N PHE A 72 9.25 -1.30 1.83
CA PHE A 72 9.63 -1.04 0.45
C PHE A 72 10.86 -1.84 0.09
N SER A 73 10.78 -2.65 -0.96
CA SER A 73 11.91 -3.40 -1.48
C SER A 73 12.67 -2.58 -2.52
N LEU A 74 13.98 -2.43 -2.33
CA LEU A 74 14.89 -1.89 -3.33
C LEU A 74 15.42 -3.02 -4.21
N LYS A 75 16.02 -2.65 -5.33
CA LYS A 75 16.45 -3.59 -6.37
C LYS A 75 17.64 -4.45 -5.95
N ASP A 76 18.63 -3.85 -5.30
CA ASP A 76 19.91 -4.49 -4.98
C ASP A 76 20.64 -3.78 -3.82
N ASN A 77 21.73 -4.39 -3.37
CA ASN A 77 22.55 -3.87 -2.27
C ASN A 77 23.11 -2.46 -2.50
N TYR A 78 23.45 -2.10 -3.74
CA TYR A 78 23.94 -0.78 -4.06
C TYR A 78 22.85 0.27 -3.87
N SER A 79 21.67 0.00 -4.41
CA SER A 79 20.50 0.87 -4.26
C SER A 79 20.11 1.05 -2.79
N LEU A 80 20.16 -0.02 -1.99
CA LEU A 80 19.85 0.04 -0.55
C LEU A 80 20.90 0.85 0.21
N HIS A 81 22.18 0.65 -0.08
CA HIS A 81 23.27 1.40 0.54
C HIS A 81 23.19 2.89 0.19
N ASP A 82 23.08 3.21 -1.09
CA ASP A 82 23.00 4.60 -1.55
C ASP A 82 21.78 5.32 -0.96
N PHE A 83 20.65 4.63 -0.89
CA PHE A 83 19.44 5.18 -0.28
C PHE A 83 19.63 5.43 1.22
N LYS A 84 20.28 4.51 1.94
CA LYS A 84 20.60 4.67 3.36
C LYS A 84 21.46 5.92 3.61
N GLU A 85 22.49 6.15 2.78
CA GLU A 85 23.35 7.35 2.86
C GLU A 85 22.54 8.65 2.60
N ILE A 86 21.60 8.62 1.63
CA ILE A 86 20.73 9.77 1.36
C ILE A 86 19.82 10.07 2.55
N VAL A 87 19.21 9.06 3.14
CA VAL A 87 18.36 9.20 4.33
C VAL A 87 19.13 9.82 5.50
N LEU A 88 20.38 9.37 5.72
CA LEU A 88 21.26 9.92 6.75
C LEU A 88 21.67 11.39 6.42
N SER A 89 21.99 11.69 5.18
CA SER A 89 22.33 13.05 4.74
C SER A 89 21.17 14.02 4.91
N ASN A 90 19.94 13.53 4.78
CA ASN A 90 18.69 14.26 5.04
C ASN A 90 18.36 14.39 6.54
N LYS A 91 19.30 13.96 7.43
CA LYS A 91 19.18 14.02 8.89
C LYS A 91 17.99 13.26 9.46
N LEU A 92 17.61 12.16 8.83
CA LEU A 92 16.61 11.25 9.36
C LEU A 92 17.28 10.23 10.28
N GLU A 93 16.62 9.94 11.39
CA GLU A 93 17.00 8.83 12.28
C GLU A 93 16.65 7.50 11.60
N ILE A 94 17.62 6.61 11.51
CA ILE A 94 17.43 5.24 11.05
C ILE A 94 17.57 4.26 12.21
N LYS A 95 16.86 3.12 12.12
CA LYS A 95 17.01 2.00 13.04
C LYS A 95 17.10 0.72 12.23
N ASP A 96 17.99 -0.18 12.61
CA ASP A 96 18.00 -1.52 12.04
C ASP A 96 16.63 -2.17 12.27
N PHE A 97 16.14 -2.88 11.26
CA PHE A 97 14.83 -3.48 11.30
C PHE A 97 14.83 -4.85 10.62
N GLU A 98 14.24 -5.83 11.28
CA GLU A 98 14.12 -7.18 10.72
C GLU A 98 12.67 -7.52 10.43
N THR A 99 12.43 -8.11 9.27
CA THR A 99 11.13 -8.65 8.86
C THR A 99 11.34 -9.98 8.16
N PRO A 100 10.40 -10.94 8.27
CA PRO A 100 10.57 -12.28 7.70
C PRO A 100 10.65 -12.30 6.17
N PHE A 101 10.32 -11.19 5.49
CA PHE A 101 10.32 -11.09 4.04
C PHE A 101 11.53 -10.34 3.46
N PHE A 102 12.42 -9.83 4.32
CA PHE A 102 13.63 -9.13 3.87
C PHE A 102 14.90 -9.81 4.32
N GLU A 103 15.95 -9.66 3.53
CA GLU A 103 17.31 -10.00 3.91
C GLU A 103 17.78 -9.15 5.09
N LYS A 104 18.85 -9.60 5.76
CA LYS A 104 19.50 -8.80 6.81
C LYS A 104 20.04 -7.48 6.24
N GLY A 105 20.01 -6.43 7.06
CA GLY A 105 20.49 -5.11 6.68
C GLY A 105 19.39 -4.12 6.31
N SER A 106 18.13 -4.52 6.39
CA SER A 106 16.99 -3.61 6.28
C SER A 106 16.98 -2.60 7.44
N PHE A 107 16.44 -1.42 7.18
CA PHE A 107 16.35 -0.35 8.17
C PHE A 107 15.00 0.36 8.09
N SER A 108 14.66 1.08 9.15
CA SER A 108 13.43 1.86 9.21
C SER A 108 13.67 3.34 9.46
N VAL A 109 12.73 4.15 8.98
CA VAL A 109 12.56 5.56 9.30
C VAL A 109 11.14 5.83 9.75
N LYS A 110 10.89 6.92 10.48
CA LYS A 110 9.55 7.39 10.80
C LYS A 110 9.20 8.60 9.95
N ASP A 111 7.99 8.61 9.44
CA ASP A 111 7.41 9.79 8.82
C ASP A 111 6.92 10.82 9.88
N PRO A 112 6.50 12.04 9.50
CA PRO A 112 6.05 13.06 10.43
C PRO A 112 4.81 12.69 11.23
N ASP A 113 4.02 11.70 10.79
CA ASP A 113 2.83 11.22 11.46
C ASP A 113 3.13 10.01 12.37
N GLY A 114 4.40 9.56 12.39
CA GLY A 114 4.88 8.45 13.20
C GLY A 114 4.75 7.09 12.53
N ASN A 115 4.33 7.02 11.27
CA ASN A 115 4.31 5.77 10.52
C ASN A 115 5.74 5.26 10.32
N VAL A 116 5.94 3.95 10.50
CA VAL A 116 7.23 3.29 10.31
C VAL A 116 7.34 2.80 8.87
N LEU A 117 8.35 3.26 8.17
CA LEU A 117 8.69 2.85 6.81
C LEU A 117 9.96 2.01 6.87
N VAL A 118 9.92 0.83 6.31
CA VAL A 118 11.05 -0.13 6.28
C VAL A 118 11.58 -0.23 4.86
N PHE A 119 12.88 -0.20 4.71
CA PHE A 119 13.57 -0.33 3.43
C PHE A 119 14.54 -1.49 3.49
N GLY A 120 14.52 -2.36 2.48
CA GLY A 120 15.33 -3.57 2.47
C GLY A 120 15.33 -4.27 1.11
N LEU A 121 15.93 -5.44 1.07
CA LEU A 121 15.95 -6.33 -0.09
C LEU A 121 15.04 -7.51 0.17
N SER A 122 14.26 -7.88 -0.85
CA SER A 122 13.42 -9.08 -0.75
C SER A 122 14.27 -10.32 -0.54
N ASP A 123 13.94 -11.11 0.47
CA ASP A 123 14.52 -12.45 0.63
C ASP A 123 13.87 -13.41 -0.37
N ASN A 124 14.52 -13.59 -1.52
CA ASN A 124 14.07 -14.52 -2.57
C ASN A 124 14.13 -16.01 -2.14
N LYS A 125 14.62 -16.29 -0.93
CA LYS A 125 14.69 -17.65 -0.38
C LYS A 125 13.35 -18.16 0.17
N ASP A 126 12.32 -17.31 0.18
CA ASP A 126 11.01 -17.68 0.72
C ASP A 126 10.33 -18.82 -0.04
N GLY A 127 11.05 -19.55 -0.89
CA GLY A 127 10.53 -20.77 -1.51
C GLY A 127 9.09 -20.63 -2.07
N ILE A 128 8.64 -19.39 -2.27
CA ILE A 128 7.41 -19.07 -3.00
C ILE A 128 7.73 -19.30 -4.48
N THR A 129 8.27 -20.47 -4.76
CA THR A 129 8.05 -21.12 -6.03
C THR A 129 6.54 -21.09 -6.18
N TYR A 130 6.06 -20.54 -7.27
CA TYR A 130 4.70 -20.66 -7.76
C TYR A 130 4.22 -22.11 -7.55
N SER A 131 3.75 -22.36 -6.32
CA SER A 131 3.29 -23.68 -5.95
C SER A 131 2.10 -23.98 -6.84
N SER A 132 2.10 -25.12 -7.47
CA SER A 132 0.99 -25.61 -8.29
C SER A 132 -0.35 -25.67 -7.54
N THR A 133 -0.34 -25.46 -6.23
CA THR A 133 -1.52 -25.31 -5.37
C THR A 133 -2.34 -24.05 -5.65
N PHE A 134 -1.76 -23.02 -6.26
CA PHE A 134 -2.45 -21.75 -6.60
C PHE A 134 -3.12 -21.76 -7.98
N LYS A 135 -3.34 -22.90 -8.60
CA LYS A 135 -3.92 -23.03 -9.96
C LYS A 135 -5.23 -22.25 -10.19
N ASN A 136 -5.93 -21.85 -9.11
CA ASN A 136 -7.21 -21.16 -9.20
C ASN A 136 -7.24 -19.79 -8.52
N SER A 137 -6.12 -19.24 -8.05
CA SER A 137 -6.12 -17.94 -7.43
C SER A 137 -5.68 -16.85 -8.41
N ILE A 138 -6.35 -15.72 -8.35
CA ILE A 138 -6.05 -14.57 -9.20
C ILE A 138 -4.74 -13.93 -8.70
N TYR A 139 -3.75 -13.78 -9.59
CA TYR A 139 -2.49 -13.11 -9.30
C TYR A 139 -2.73 -11.65 -8.91
N GLY A 140 -1.90 -11.09 -8.03
CA GLY A 140 -1.98 -9.68 -7.69
C GLY A 140 -1.06 -9.29 -6.54
N PRO A 141 0.08 -8.63 -6.83
CA PRO A 141 0.99 -8.13 -5.80
C PRO A 141 0.35 -6.99 -5.00
N LEU A 142 0.91 -6.73 -3.83
CA LEU A 142 0.63 -5.50 -3.10
C LEU A 142 1.11 -4.31 -3.94
N GLN A 143 0.23 -3.34 -4.21
CA GLN A 143 0.50 -2.23 -5.13
C GLN A 143 0.71 -0.90 -4.39
N HIS A 144 -0.28 -0.46 -3.61
CA HIS A 144 -0.20 0.82 -2.93
C HIS A 144 -0.81 0.79 -1.52
N LEU A 145 -0.43 1.79 -0.73
CA LEU A 145 -0.95 2.05 0.60
C LEU A 145 -1.44 3.50 0.69
N THR A 146 -2.64 3.69 1.19
CA THR A 146 -3.20 5.02 1.42
C THR A 146 -3.29 5.32 2.90
N PHE A 147 -2.78 6.49 3.27
CA PHE A 147 -2.77 7.01 4.62
C PHE A 147 -3.84 8.08 4.81
N LYS A 148 -4.25 8.26 6.06
CA LYS A 148 -4.94 9.46 6.55
C LYS A 148 -3.97 10.29 7.38
N SER A 149 -3.92 11.59 7.11
CA SER A 149 -3.08 12.53 7.85
C SER A 149 -3.82 13.82 8.15
N LYS A 150 -3.44 14.43 9.28
CA LYS A 150 -3.91 15.77 9.64
C LYS A 150 -3.28 16.88 8.79
N ASN A 151 -2.22 16.57 8.05
CA ASN A 151 -1.52 17.57 7.22
C ASN A 151 -0.91 16.91 5.98
N VAL A 152 -1.66 16.90 4.88
CA VAL A 152 -1.26 16.30 3.60
C VAL A 152 -0.05 16.99 2.98
N GLU A 153 0.08 18.33 3.10
CA GLU A 153 1.25 19.05 2.57
C GLU A 153 2.54 18.65 3.29
N ARG A 154 2.48 18.54 4.63
CA ARG A 154 3.63 18.06 5.42
C ARG A 154 4.01 16.63 5.07
N PHE A 155 3.01 15.77 4.88
CA PHE A 155 3.20 14.39 4.44
C PHE A 155 3.89 14.37 3.07
N GLU A 156 3.33 15.04 2.07
CA GLU A 156 3.87 15.12 0.71
C GLU A 156 5.33 15.61 0.71
N LYS A 157 5.58 16.74 1.37
CA LYS A 157 6.90 17.35 1.44
C LYS A 157 7.94 16.40 2.06
N PHE A 158 7.59 15.64 3.08
CA PHE A 158 8.49 14.68 3.70
C PHE A 158 8.85 13.56 2.72
N TYR A 159 7.86 12.94 2.10
CA TYR A 159 8.11 11.84 1.18
C TYR A 159 8.86 12.31 -0.08
N GLU A 160 8.53 13.48 -0.61
CA GLU A 160 9.20 14.03 -1.79
C GLU A 160 10.65 14.47 -1.46
N GLU A 161 10.85 15.31 -0.44
CA GLU A 161 12.16 15.96 -0.19
C GLU A 161 13.11 15.08 0.59
N LYS A 162 12.61 14.22 1.49
CA LYS A 162 13.44 13.42 2.39
C LYS A 162 13.66 11.99 1.91
N LEU A 163 12.68 11.42 1.23
CA LEU A 163 12.72 10.04 0.76
C LEU A 163 12.82 9.90 -0.76
N GLY A 164 12.55 10.98 -1.53
CA GLY A 164 12.70 10.98 -2.99
C GLY A 164 11.55 10.33 -3.74
N PHE A 165 10.35 10.29 -3.16
CA PHE A 165 9.14 9.97 -3.91
C PHE A 165 8.83 11.07 -4.92
N PHE A 166 8.07 10.74 -5.96
CA PHE A 166 7.56 11.71 -6.91
C PHE A 166 6.06 11.94 -6.69
N VAL A 167 5.66 13.19 -6.65
CA VAL A 167 4.24 13.54 -6.67
C VAL A 167 3.70 13.31 -8.07
N SER A 168 2.68 12.49 -8.20
CA SER A 168 1.99 12.21 -9.46
C SER A 168 0.78 13.11 -9.66
N ASP A 169 -0.11 13.17 -8.65
CA ASP A 169 -1.34 13.95 -8.70
C ASP A 169 -1.66 14.56 -7.33
N ARG A 170 -2.45 15.65 -7.35
CA ARG A 170 -3.02 16.26 -6.16
C ARG A 170 -4.52 16.48 -6.34
N VAL A 171 -5.27 16.38 -5.26
CA VAL A 171 -6.66 16.84 -5.18
C VAL A 171 -6.70 18.07 -4.27
N ILE A 172 -7.19 19.19 -4.81
CA ILE A 172 -7.17 20.49 -4.12
C ILE A 172 -8.62 20.98 -3.93
N LYS A 173 -8.92 21.45 -2.73
CA LYS A 173 -10.21 22.08 -2.38
C LYS A 173 -10.28 23.48 -3.01
N ASP A 174 -11.49 24.04 -3.12
CA ASP A 174 -11.70 25.37 -3.71
C ASP A 174 -10.98 26.50 -2.94
N ASN A 175 -10.72 26.29 -1.64
CA ASN A 175 -9.95 27.23 -0.80
C ASN A 175 -8.41 27.07 -0.94
N GLY A 176 -7.96 26.15 -1.79
CA GLY A 176 -6.55 25.88 -2.01
C GLY A 176 -5.93 24.80 -1.09
N ASP A 177 -6.66 24.29 -0.10
CA ASP A 177 -6.16 23.26 0.80
C ASP A 177 -6.00 21.91 0.08
N PHE A 178 -5.00 21.15 0.46
CA PHE A 178 -4.79 19.79 -0.03
C PHE A 178 -5.83 18.85 0.57
N ALA A 179 -6.62 18.21 -0.29
CA ALA A 179 -7.50 17.11 0.10
C ALA A 179 -6.78 15.77 0.01
N THR A 180 -5.95 15.57 -1.05
CA THR A 180 -5.21 14.34 -1.27
C THR A 180 -3.92 14.62 -2.03
N SER A 181 -2.88 13.84 -1.75
CA SER A 181 -1.67 13.75 -2.55
C SER A 181 -1.37 12.30 -2.89
N PHE A 182 -0.94 12.06 -4.13
CA PHE A 182 -0.51 10.76 -4.65
C PHE A 182 0.97 10.82 -4.98
N LEU A 183 1.73 9.85 -4.48
CA LEU A 183 3.18 9.82 -4.66
C LEU A 183 3.63 8.42 -5.10
N THR A 184 4.67 8.38 -5.90
CA THR A 184 5.23 7.12 -6.37
C THR A 184 6.72 7.00 -6.10
N SER A 185 7.15 5.77 -5.87
CA SER A 185 8.55 5.36 -5.77
C SER A 185 9.06 4.65 -7.04
N ASN A 186 8.17 4.38 -7.98
CA ASN A 186 8.44 3.65 -9.23
C ASN A 186 7.73 4.31 -10.44
N HIS A 187 7.37 3.53 -11.46
CA HIS A 187 6.67 4.01 -12.66
C HIS A 187 5.15 3.96 -12.56
N GLU A 188 4.56 3.32 -11.57
CA GLU A 188 3.12 3.34 -11.36
C GLU A 188 2.67 4.71 -10.87
N HIS A 189 1.41 5.05 -11.09
CA HIS A 189 0.86 6.36 -10.69
C HIS A 189 1.10 6.67 -9.22
N HIS A 190 0.92 5.70 -8.34
CA HIS A 190 1.23 5.86 -6.92
C HIS A 190 1.54 4.54 -6.24
N THR A 191 2.49 4.57 -5.34
CA THR A 191 2.77 3.53 -4.35
C THR A 191 2.25 3.90 -2.98
N ILE A 192 2.08 5.20 -2.74
CA ILE A 192 1.43 5.75 -1.55
C ILE A 192 0.49 6.89 -1.93
N ALA A 193 -0.55 7.06 -1.13
CA ALA A 193 -1.41 8.24 -1.17
C ALA A 193 -1.72 8.71 0.25
N CYS A 194 -2.16 9.96 0.39
CA CYS A 194 -2.54 10.54 1.66
C CYS A 194 -3.80 11.36 1.53
N PHE A 195 -4.83 11.01 2.31
CA PHE A 195 -6.06 11.78 2.44
C PHE A 195 -6.01 12.69 3.67
N LYS A 196 -6.55 13.90 3.53
CA LYS A 196 -6.79 14.81 4.65
C LYS A 196 -7.84 14.22 5.58
N ALA A 197 -7.51 14.06 6.86
CA ALA A 197 -8.43 13.60 7.90
C ALA A 197 -8.04 14.20 9.27
N ASP A 198 -8.92 14.10 10.25
CA ASP A 198 -8.63 14.55 11.62
C ASP A 198 -7.88 13.50 12.46
N ILE A 199 -7.67 12.33 11.91
CA ILE A 199 -6.97 11.20 12.53
C ILE A 199 -5.78 10.76 11.67
N VAL A 200 -4.84 10.05 12.31
CA VAL A 200 -3.72 9.39 11.64
C VAL A 200 -3.95 7.88 11.69
N GLU A 201 -4.21 7.29 10.53
CA GLU A 201 -4.42 5.85 10.38
C GLU A 201 -4.21 5.40 8.93
N ILE A 202 -4.31 4.09 8.67
CA ILE A 202 -4.42 3.56 7.31
C ILE A 202 -5.84 3.87 6.78
N ASP A 203 -5.95 4.36 5.56
CA ASP A 203 -7.22 4.40 4.84
C ASP A 203 -7.51 3.05 4.21
N HIS A 204 -6.65 2.58 3.31
CA HIS A 204 -6.74 1.28 2.64
C HIS A 204 -5.37 0.84 2.13
N HIS A 205 -5.28 -0.42 1.75
CA HIS A 205 -4.18 -0.96 0.96
C HIS A 205 -4.73 -1.71 -0.25
N SER A 206 -3.94 -1.79 -1.32
CA SER A 206 -4.41 -2.27 -2.61
C SER A 206 -3.55 -3.37 -3.18
N TYR A 207 -4.22 -4.30 -3.86
CA TYR A 207 -3.59 -5.37 -4.64
C TYR A 207 -3.89 -5.19 -6.13
N GLU A 208 -2.84 -5.26 -6.95
CA GLU A 208 -2.93 -5.21 -8.41
C GLU A 208 -3.57 -6.50 -8.96
N THR A 209 -4.37 -6.38 -10.01
CA THR A 209 -4.94 -7.55 -10.71
C THR A 209 -4.88 -7.48 -12.24
N GLY A 210 -4.26 -6.44 -12.79
CA GLY A 210 -3.92 -6.30 -14.20
C GLY A 210 -4.99 -5.61 -15.04
N GLU A 211 -6.13 -6.25 -15.29
CA GLU A 211 -7.12 -5.80 -16.28
C GLU A 211 -8.57 -5.96 -15.81
N TRP A 212 -9.51 -5.33 -16.55
CA TRP A 212 -10.95 -5.37 -16.28
C TRP A 212 -11.51 -6.79 -16.06
N ASN A 213 -11.11 -7.75 -16.91
CA ASN A 213 -11.62 -9.11 -16.79
C ASN A 213 -11.28 -9.74 -15.44
N ARG A 214 -10.14 -9.38 -14.86
CA ARG A 214 -9.74 -9.84 -13.53
C ARG A 214 -10.55 -9.19 -12.41
N ILE A 215 -10.95 -7.92 -12.56
CA ILE A 215 -11.91 -7.28 -11.62
C ILE A 215 -13.21 -8.06 -11.59
N LYS A 216 -13.74 -8.46 -12.76
CA LYS A 216 -14.93 -9.31 -12.85
C LYS A 216 -14.70 -10.67 -12.15
N ASP A 217 -13.57 -11.33 -12.41
CA ASP A 217 -13.24 -12.62 -11.78
C ASP A 217 -13.16 -12.51 -10.25
N TRP A 218 -12.62 -11.38 -9.74
CA TRP A 218 -12.62 -11.07 -8.32
C TRP A 218 -14.03 -10.90 -7.76
N CYS A 219 -14.90 -10.16 -8.42
CA CYS A 219 -16.30 -9.99 -7.99
C CYS A 219 -16.99 -11.35 -7.88
N ASP A 220 -16.86 -12.21 -8.89
CA ASP A 220 -17.42 -13.56 -8.90
C ASP A 220 -16.84 -14.47 -7.80
N SER A 221 -15.54 -14.32 -7.52
CA SER A 221 -14.85 -15.09 -6.48
C SER A 221 -15.28 -14.66 -5.08
N LEU A 222 -15.39 -13.34 -4.83
CA LEU A 222 -15.79 -12.78 -3.54
C LEU A 222 -17.26 -13.11 -3.25
N GLU A 223 -18.15 -13.02 -4.25
CA GLU A 223 -19.57 -13.40 -4.13
C GLU A 223 -19.72 -14.85 -3.67
N LYS A 224 -19.02 -15.80 -4.31
CA LYS A 224 -19.03 -17.23 -3.94
C LYS A 224 -18.57 -17.48 -2.50
N LYS A 225 -17.79 -16.57 -1.93
CA LYS A 225 -17.32 -16.62 -0.54
C LYS A 225 -18.21 -15.83 0.42
N GLY A 226 -19.30 -15.22 -0.06
CA GLY A 226 -20.20 -14.38 0.72
C GLY A 226 -19.60 -13.04 1.14
N ILE A 227 -18.53 -12.58 0.47
CA ILE A 227 -17.86 -11.31 0.76
C ILE A 227 -18.45 -10.23 -0.14
N GLN A 228 -19.13 -9.26 0.46
CA GLN A 228 -19.77 -8.17 -0.26
C GLN A 228 -18.79 -7.04 -0.60
N LEU A 229 -18.98 -6.47 -1.79
CA LEU A 229 -18.28 -5.23 -2.15
C LEU A 229 -18.77 -4.07 -1.30
N LYS A 230 -17.86 -3.28 -0.80
CA LYS A 230 -18.15 -2.01 -0.10
C LYS A 230 -18.28 -0.85 -1.05
N TRP A 231 -17.53 -0.88 -2.16
CA TRP A 231 -17.56 0.15 -3.18
C TRP A 231 -17.01 -0.38 -4.51
N GLY A 232 -17.52 0.14 -5.62
CA GLY A 232 -17.15 -0.29 -6.97
C GLY A 232 -18.11 -1.40 -7.52
N PRO A 233 -17.82 -1.95 -8.71
CA PRO A 233 -16.72 -1.56 -9.58
C PRO A 233 -16.79 -0.10 -10.03
N GLY A 234 -15.65 0.54 -10.16
CA GLY A 234 -15.55 1.92 -10.59
C GLY A 234 -14.21 2.25 -11.26
N ARG A 235 -14.08 3.51 -11.69
CA ARG A 235 -12.83 4.04 -12.24
C ARG A 235 -12.46 5.34 -11.53
N HIS A 236 -11.26 5.39 -10.95
CA HIS A 236 -10.73 6.61 -10.34
C HIS A 236 -10.36 7.65 -11.39
N GLY A 237 -10.41 8.94 -11.03
CA GLY A 237 -9.85 10.03 -11.83
C GLY A 237 -8.32 10.04 -11.73
N PRO A 238 -7.73 10.33 -10.53
CA PRO A 238 -6.30 10.16 -10.29
C PRO A 238 -5.89 8.70 -10.47
N GLY A 239 -4.85 8.46 -11.25
CA GLY A 239 -4.36 7.11 -11.54
C GLY A 239 -5.17 6.33 -12.57
N ASN A 240 -6.40 6.75 -12.89
CA ASN A 240 -7.27 6.15 -13.90
C ASN A 240 -7.49 4.64 -13.73
N ASN A 241 -7.22 4.07 -12.54
CA ASN A 241 -7.38 2.65 -12.29
C ASN A 241 -8.83 2.24 -12.07
N LEU A 242 -9.11 1.02 -12.46
CA LEU A 242 -10.33 0.29 -12.08
C LEU A 242 -10.21 -0.18 -10.65
N PHE A 243 -11.32 -0.23 -9.93
CA PHE A 243 -11.29 -0.64 -8.53
C PHE A 243 -12.54 -1.36 -8.07
N ILE A 244 -12.38 -2.22 -7.10
CA ILE A 244 -13.39 -2.69 -6.15
C ILE A 244 -12.81 -2.61 -4.74
N PHE A 245 -13.67 -2.38 -3.75
CA PHE A 245 -13.30 -2.39 -2.34
C PHE A 245 -14.08 -3.45 -1.58
N ILE A 246 -13.39 -4.15 -0.70
CA ILE A 246 -13.97 -5.01 0.34
C ILE A 246 -13.50 -4.54 1.72
N GLU A 247 -14.12 -5.04 2.77
CA GLU A 247 -13.75 -4.73 4.14
C GLU A 247 -13.43 -6.02 4.89
N ASP A 248 -12.31 -6.01 5.62
CA ASP A 248 -11.93 -7.13 6.46
C ASP A 248 -12.66 -7.09 7.82
N PRO A 249 -12.57 -8.14 8.66
CA PRO A 249 -13.22 -8.20 9.98
C PRO A 249 -12.82 -7.08 10.96
N ASP A 250 -11.66 -6.47 10.76
CA ASP A 250 -11.19 -5.33 11.56
C ASP A 250 -11.54 -3.98 10.94
N THR A 251 -12.37 -4.01 9.90
CA THR A 251 -12.83 -2.83 9.15
C THR A 251 -11.73 -2.11 8.35
N ASN A 252 -10.59 -2.77 8.09
CA ASN A 252 -9.65 -2.26 7.10
C ASN A 252 -10.25 -2.41 5.70
N TRP A 253 -10.05 -1.39 4.88
CA TRP A 253 -10.46 -1.45 3.49
C TRP A 253 -9.34 -2.03 2.63
N ILE A 254 -9.73 -2.97 1.77
CA ILE A 254 -8.85 -3.63 0.82
C ILE A 254 -9.36 -3.27 -0.57
N GLU A 255 -8.51 -2.65 -1.36
CA GLU A 255 -8.77 -2.39 -2.76
C GLU A 255 -8.21 -3.52 -3.63
N ILE A 256 -8.96 -3.92 -4.64
CA ILE A 256 -8.44 -4.68 -5.78
C ILE A 256 -8.44 -3.71 -6.96
N SER A 257 -7.29 -3.47 -7.52
CA SER A 257 -7.02 -2.44 -8.51
C SER A 257 -6.55 -3.03 -9.84
N ALA A 258 -6.91 -2.42 -10.94
CA ALA A 258 -6.43 -2.79 -12.27
C ALA A 258 -6.18 -1.55 -13.13
N GLU A 259 -5.32 -1.67 -14.12
CA GLU A 259 -5.04 -0.63 -15.12
C GLU A 259 -4.53 0.69 -14.51
N LEU A 260 -3.79 0.64 -13.40
CA LEU A 260 -3.20 1.84 -12.82
C LEU A 260 -2.25 2.51 -13.84
N GLU A 261 -2.39 3.83 -14.02
CA GLU A 261 -1.58 4.62 -14.97
C GLU A 261 -0.09 4.38 -14.74
N ILE A 262 0.65 4.13 -15.82
CA ILE A 262 2.12 4.10 -15.79
C ILE A 262 2.64 5.47 -16.21
N ILE A 263 3.44 6.08 -15.34
CA ILE A 263 4.00 7.43 -15.54
C ILE A 263 5.44 7.31 -16.00
N HIS A 264 5.74 7.83 -17.19
CA HIS A 264 7.10 7.94 -17.71
C HIS A 264 7.65 9.36 -17.54
N ASP A 265 6.94 10.32 -18.11
CA ASP A 265 7.31 11.73 -18.06
C ASP A 265 6.07 12.62 -18.24
N ARG A 266 5.47 13.05 -17.15
CA ARG A 266 4.40 14.03 -17.17
C ARG A 266 4.42 14.92 -15.94
N LYS A 267 3.81 16.08 -16.08
CA LYS A 267 3.64 17.02 -14.96
C LYS A 267 2.61 16.48 -13.95
N VAL A 268 2.75 16.89 -12.71
CA VAL A 268 1.73 16.69 -11.68
C VAL A 268 0.39 17.24 -12.17
N ARG A 269 -0.65 16.41 -12.11
CA ARG A 269 -2.03 16.85 -12.39
C ARG A 269 -2.66 17.33 -11.10
N VAL A 270 -3.51 18.35 -11.24
CA VAL A 270 -4.29 18.88 -10.14
C VAL A 270 -5.76 18.65 -10.42
N TRP A 271 -6.42 17.94 -9.53
CA TRP A 271 -7.83 17.60 -9.60
C TRP A 271 -8.62 18.48 -8.63
N LYS A 272 -9.85 18.80 -8.98
CA LYS A 272 -10.78 19.43 -8.03
C LYS A 272 -11.25 18.43 -6.99
N HIS A 273 -11.49 18.91 -5.77
CA HIS A 273 -12.08 18.11 -4.72
C HIS A 273 -13.60 18.01 -4.93
N GLU A 274 -14.00 17.08 -5.77
CA GLU A 274 -15.41 16.80 -6.08
C GLU A 274 -15.65 15.29 -6.11
N PRO A 275 -16.88 14.82 -5.88
CA PRO A 275 -17.19 13.40 -5.82
C PRO A 275 -16.71 12.63 -7.05
N ARG A 276 -16.88 13.19 -8.24
CA ARG A 276 -16.50 12.57 -9.51
C ARG A 276 -14.99 12.30 -9.62
N THR A 277 -14.15 13.03 -8.90
CA THR A 277 -12.71 12.79 -8.90
C THR A 277 -12.36 11.39 -8.40
N LEU A 278 -13.10 10.87 -7.43
CA LEU A 278 -12.84 9.54 -6.88
C LEU A 278 -13.56 8.41 -7.65
N ASN A 279 -14.66 8.70 -8.35
CA ASN A 279 -15.34 7.70 -9.18
C ASN A 279 -15.97 8.33 -10.43
N LEU A 280 -15.38 8.05 -11.58
CA LEU A 280 -15.86 8.55 -12.87
C LEU A 280 -17.14 7.85 -13.35
N TRP A 281 -17.41 6.62 -12.91
CA TRP A 281 -18.44 5.76 -13.46
C TRP A 281 -19.74 5.70 -12.66
N GLY A 282 -19.70 5.96 -11.39
CA GLY A 282 -20.81 5.65 -10.53
C GLY A 282 -21.13 6.68 -9.45
N PRO A 283 -22.10 6.34 -8.59
CA PRO A 283 -22.46 7.22 -7.49
C PRO A 283 -21.25 7.45 -6.57
N HIS A 284 -21.14 8.65 -6.13
CA HIS A 284 -20.03 9.22 -5.38
C HIS A 284 -20.15 8.92 -3.88
N SER A 285 -20.46 7.72 -3.50
CA SER A 285 -21.00 7.44 -2.19
C SER A 285 -20.04 7.64 -1.03
N ILE A 286 -18.74 7.94 -1.27
CA ILE A 286 -17.82 8.11 -0.14
C ILE A 286 -16.77 9.17 -0.44
N MET A 287 -17.13 10.42 -0.27
CA MET A 287 -16.17 11.45 0.11
C MET A 287 -15.82 11.18 1.58
N ARG A 288 -14.72 10.52 1.81
CA ARG A 288 -14.18 10.38 3.15
C ARG A 288 -13.62 11.73 3.57
N SER A 289 -14.35 12.40 4.44
CA SER A 289 -13.91 13.61 5.12
C SER A 289 -12.92 13.27 6.23
#